data_488d21081d4017cd9fc958cf7600d05d
#
_entry.id   488d21081d4017cd9fc958cf7600d05d
#
_cell.length_a   1.000
_cell.length_b   1.000
_cell.length_c   1.000
_cell.angle_alpha   90.00
_cell.angle_beta   90.00
_cell.angle_gamma   90.00
#
_symmetry.space_group_name_H-M   'P 1'
#
loop_
_entity.id
_entity.type
_entity.pdbx_description
1 polymer ?
#
loop_
_entity_poly.entity_id
_entity_poly.type
_entity_poly.pdbx_seq_one_letter_code
_entity_poly.pdbx_strand_id
1 'polypeptide(L)'
;MPIVITAADVPLSGVVEVPRGTIITPSARELARDRGVPIVEVDPASYQPAREPHRTVAIGSDHGGFRMKEALKPVLAGMGYHVDDIGAFDERSVDYPDIAEKVSLAVKGGAAFAGVIVDGAGIGSAMAANKIPGIRAALCYDRASARNSREHNHANVLTLGGRMLTQSQAEEVLRTWFATPWGGGRHQGRIDKITALEGKHKS
;
A
#
# COMPACT_ATOMS: atom_id res chain seq x y z
N MET A 1 27.12 -0.55 7.37
CA MET A 1 27.05 0.65 6.50
C MET A 1 26.29 1.73 7.27
N PRO A 2 26.62 3.03 7.13
CA PRO A 2 25.84 4.07 7.76
C PRO A 2 24.42 4.07 7.21
N ILE A 3 23.44 4.33 8.08
CA ILE A 3 22.04 4.53 7.69
C ILE A 3 21.96 5.86 6.96
N VAL A 4 21.25 5.91 5.82
CA VAL A 4 21.04 7.11 5.03
C VAL A 4 19.55 7.37 4.93
N ILE A 5 19.09 8.55 5.36
CA ILE A 5 17.70 9.01 5.22
C ILE A 5 17.60 9.94 4.01
N THR A 6 16.68 9.62 3.12
CA THR A 6 16.37 10.38 1.90
C THR A 6 15.01 11.06 1.99
N ALA A 7 14.64 11.86 1.01
CA ALA A 7 13.30 12.47 0.95
C ALA A 7 12.16 11.42 0.93
N ALA A 8 12.43 10.22 0.39
CA ALA A 8 11.46 9.14 0.37
C ALA A 8 11.14 8.58 1.76
N ASP A 9 12.02 8.78 2.73
CA ASP A 9 11.89 8.26 4.09
C ASP A 9 11.18 9.24 5.04
N VAL A 10 10.82 10.43 4.55
CA VAL A 10 10.13 11.45 5.35
C VAL A 10 8.61 11.27 5.24
N PRO A 11 7.90 10.90 6.33
CA PRO A 11 6.45 10.70 6.32
C PRO A 11 5.69 12.01 6.16
N LEU A 12 4.39 11.94 5.92
CA LEU A 12 3.51 13.12 5.83
C LEU A 12 3.24 13.77 7.19
N SER A 13 3.38 13.00 8.28
CA SER A 13 3.17 13.48 9.67
C SER A 13 3.90 12.57 10.65
N GLY A 14 4.07 13.02 11.90
CA GLY A 14 4.72 12.24 12.95
C GLY A 14 6.16 12.70 13.22
N VAL A 15 7.01 11.76 13.65
CA VAL A 15 8.42 12.00 13.99
C VAL A 15 9.28 10.99 13.25
N VAL A 16 10.42 11.41 12.72
CA VAL A 16 11.46 10.51 12.18
C VAL A 16 12.53 10.32 13.25
N GLU A 17 12.54 9.18 13.91
CA GLU A 17 13.62 8.79 14.81
C GLU A 17 14.75 8.14 14.00
N VAL A 18 15.98 8.55 14.25
CA VAL A 18 17.17 8.03 13.58
C VAL A 18 18.29 7.75 14.62
N PRO A 19 19.06 6.68 14.48
CA PRO A 19 20.20 6.47 15.36
C PRO A 19 21.25 7.55 15.14
N ARG A 20 21.98 7.93 16.20
CA ARG A 20 23.08 8.89 16.08
C ARG A 20 24.09 8.45 15.02
N GLY A 21 24.54 9.38 14.19
CA GLY A 21 25.45 9.10 13.09
C GLY A 21 24.77 8.73 11.78
N THR A 22 23.44 8.81 11.71
CA THR A 22 22.68 8.66 10.47
C THR A 22 22.97 9.82 9.51
N ILE A 23 23.20 9.51 8.24
CA ILE A 23 23.33 10.51 7.17
C ILE A 23 21.93 10.93 6.72
N ILE A 24 21.57 12.19 6.91
CA ILE A 24 20.30 12.74 6.45
C ILE A 24 20.56 13.66 5.25
N THR A 25 20.00 13.31 4.09
CA THR A 25 20.21 14.10 2.87
C THR A 25 19.63 15.50 2.98
N PRO A 26 20.15 16.50 2.26
CA PRO A 26 19.58 17.86 2.23
C PRO A 26 18.09 17.87 1.87
N SER A 27 17.70 17.09 0.84
CA SER A 27 16.29 16.97 0.42
C SER A 27 15.37 16.36 1.48
N ALA A 28 15.89 15.42 2.30
CA ALA A 28 15.13 14.88 3.42
C ALA A 28 14.90 15.93 4.51
N ARG A 29 15.92 16.74 4.83
CA ARG A 29 15.80 17.83 5.82
C ARG A 29 14.81 18.91 5.37
N GLU A 30 14.86 19.29 4.09
CA GLU A 30 13.95 20.26 3.50
C GLU A 30 12.50 19.75 3.56
N LEU A 31 12.26 18.54 3.07
CA LEU A 31 10.93 17.94 3.06
C LEU A 31 10.36 17.72 4.48
N ALA A 32 11.21 17.34 5.43
CA ALA A 32 10.81 17.19 6.83
C ALA A 32 10.37 18.54 7.43
N ARG A 33 11.08 19.62 7.12
CA ARG A 33 10.72 20.97 7.53
C ARG A 33 9.39 21.41 6.93
N ASP A 34 9.22 21.20 5.61
CA ASP A 34 8.02 21.61 4.87
C ASP A 34 6.76 20.85 5.37
N ARG A 35 6.95 19.62 5.84
CA ARG A 35 5.88 18.79 6.41
C ARG A 35 5.68 18.99 7.92
N GLY A 36 6.52 19.78 8.58
CA GLY A 36 6.51 19.92 10.04
C GLY A 36 6.84 18.62 10.78
N VAL A 37 7.62 17.74 10.17
CA VAL A 37 8.02 16.43 10.71
C VAL A 37 9.40 16.57 11.36
N PRO A 38 9.54 16.51 12.69
CA PRO A 38 10.84 16.58 13.34
C PRO A 38 11.66 15.30 13.08
N ILE A 39 12.97 15.47 12.86
CA ILE A 39 13.93 14.37 12.81
C ILE A 39 14.69 14.39 14.14
N VAL A 40 14.58 13.30 14.90
CA VAL A 40 15.12 13.16 16.25
C VAL A 40 16.21 12.06 16.27
N GLU A 41 17.40 12.41 16.73
CA GLU A 41 18.47 11.42 16.94
C GLU A 41 18.27 10.70 18.28
N VAL A 42 18.27 9.36 18.21
CA VAL A 42 18.14 8.48 19.38
C VAL A 42 19.41 7.66 19.60
N ASP A 43 19.57 7.10 20.78
CA ASP A 43 20.68 6.18 21.06
C ASP A 43 20.58 4.95 20.15
N PRO A 44 21.68 4.57 19.47
CA PRO A 44 21.68 3.38 18.60
C PRO A 44 21.26 2.08 19.31
N ALA A 45 21.50 1.97 20.62
CA ALA A 45 21.11 0.81 21.41
C ALA A 45 19.59 0.76 21.70
N SER A 46 18.92 1.92 21.71
CA SER A 46 17.48 2.05 21.90
C SER A 46 16.72 2.21 20.57
N TYR A 47 17.46 2.41 19.48
CA TYR A 47 16.85 2.57 18.16
C TYR A 47 16.20 1.25 17.74
N GLN A 48 14.90 1.22 17.82
CA GLN A 48 14.11 0.27 17.03
C GLN A 48 13.77 0.97 15.74
N PRO A 49 14.28 0.49 14.57
CA PRO A 49 13.81 1.04 13.31
C PRO A 49 12.29 1.00 13.38
N ALA A 50 11.66 2.18 13.35
CA ALA A 50 10.22 2.25 13.23
C ALA A 50 9.88 1.26 12.11
N ARG A 51 8.91 0.38 12.34
CA ARG A 51 8.37 -0.47 11.27
C ARG A 51 8.09 0.50 10.15
N GLU A 52 8.93 0.50 9.11
CA GLU A 52 8.84 1.51 8.06
C GLU A 52 7.44 1.40 7.48
N PRO A 53 6.51 2.35 7.74
CA PRO A 53 5.16 2.27 7.19
C PRO A 53 5.23 2.15 5.66
N HIS A 54 6.31 2.68 5.06
CA HIS A 54 6.59 2.61 3.64
C HIS A 54 6.97 1.21 3.12
N ARG A 55 7.12 0.22 4.01
CA ARG A 55 7.37 -1.18 3.61
C ARG A 55 6.33 -2.16 4.13
N THR A 56 5.32 -1.71 4.86
CA THR A 56 4.22 -2.57 5.31
C THR A 56 3.14 -2.62 4.25
N VAL A 57 2.77 -3.83 3.83
CA VAL A 57 1.65 -4.10 2.92
C VAL A 57 0.57 -4.81 3.71
N ALA A 58 -0.61 -4.22 3.79
CA ALA A 58 -1.79 -4.90 4.33
C ALA A 58 -2.35 -5.85 3.27
N ILE A 59 -2.48 -7.14 3.59
CA ILE A 59 -3.07 -8.11 2.69
C ILE A 59 -4.28 -8.77 3.33
N GLY A 60 -5.35 -8.93 2.57
CA GLY A 60 -6.56 -9.60 3.04
C GLY A 60 -7.25 -10.37 1.92
N SER A 61 -8.10 -11.33 2.29
CA SER A 61 -8.91 -12.08 1.34
C SER A 61 -10.23 -12.51 1.95
N ASP A 62 -11.23 -12.77 1.11
CA ASP A 62 -12.33 -13.62 1.50
C ASP A 62 -11.92 -15.12 1.40
N HIS A 63 -12.87 -16.01 1.68
CA HIS A 63 -12.67 -17.45 1.54
C HIS A 63 -12.32 -17.89 0.11
N GLY A 64 -12.82 -17.18 -0.91
CA GLY A 64 -12.56 -17.47 -2.33
C GLY A 64 -11.14 -17.10 -2.77
N GLY A 65 -10.54 -16.11 -2.10
CA GLY A 65 -9.19 -15.63 -2.34
C GLY A 65 -8.13 -16.20 -1.39
N PHE A 66 -8.53 -16.94 -0.35
CA PHE A 66 -7.65 -17.35 0.75
C PHE A 66 -6.37 -18.06 0.28
N ARG A 67 -6.47 -19.10 -0.54
CA ARG A 67 -5.29 -19.83 -1.04
C ARG A 67 -4.35 -18.94 -1.84
N MET A 68 -4.89 -18.07 -2.67
CA MET A 68 -4.10 -17.12 -3.45
C MET A 68 -3.40 -16.11 -2.53
N LYS A 69 -4.10 -15.56 -1.53
CA LYS A 69 -3.50 -14.67 -0.53
C LYS A 69 -2.31 -15.34 0.16
N GLU A 70 -2.48 -16.58 0.63
CA GLU A 70 -1.40 -17.34 1.27
C GLU A 70 -0.18 -17.54 0.35
N ALA A 71 -0.41 -17.79 -0.94
CA ALA A 71 0.66 -17.91 -1.93
C ALA A 71 1.37 -16.57 -2.20
N LEU A 72 0.68 -15.44 -2.11
CA LEU A 72 1.25 -14.12 -2.37
C LEU A 72 2.04 -13.53 -1.20
N LYS A 73 1.76 -13.93 0.05
CA LYS A 73 2.49 -13.45 1.24
C LYS A 73 4.01 -13.66 1.15
N PRO A 74 4.52 -14.87 0.83
CA PRO A 74 5.97 -15.07 0.67
C PRO A 74 6.55 -14.30 -0.51
N VAL A 75 5.78 -14.01 -1.55
CA VAL A 75 6.21 -13.19 -2.68
C VAL A 75 6.48 -11.75 -2.23
N LEU A 76 5.55 -11.16 -1.47
CA LEU A 76 5.71 -9.82 -0.89
C LEU A 76 6.91 -9.78 0.08
N ALA A 77 7.04 -10.76 0.96
CA ALA A 77 8.16 -10.86 1.88
C ALA A 77 9.51 -10.96 1.13
N GLY A 78 9.56 -11.77 0.06
CA GLY A 78 10.74 -11.88 -0.81
C GLY A 78 11.06 -10.60 -1.60
N MET A 79 10.11 -9.70 -1.76
CA MET A 79 10.31 -8.36 -2.33
C MET A 79 10.75 -7.33 -1.27
N GLY A 80 10.93 -7.74 -0.02
CA GLY A 80 11.39 -6.90 1.09
C GLY A 80 10.28 -6.15 1.82
N TYR A 81 9.01 -6.53 1.61
CA TYR A 81 7.88 -5.93 2.33
C TYR A 81 7.58 -6.66 3.64
N HIS A 82 7.21 -5.90 4.66
CA HIS A 82 6.53 -6.46 5.82
C HIS A 82 5.07 -6.72 5.46
N VAL A 83 4.60 -7.93 5.71
CA VAL A 83 3.24 -8.34 5.37
C VAL A 83 2.37 -8.32 6.63
N ASP A 84 1.36 -7.46 6.63
CA ASP A 84 0.33 -7.41 7.66
C ASP A 84 -0.91 -8.14 7.14
N ASP A 85 -1.12 -9.37 7.63
CA ASP A 85 -2.24 -10.22 7.21
C ASP A 85 -3.51 -9.85 7.98
N ILE A 86 -4.45 -9.23 7.27
CA ILE A 86 -5.73 -8.73 7.83
C ILE A 86 -6.82 -9.85 7.86
N GLY A 87 -6.58 -11.01 7.25
CA GLY A 87 -7.51 -12.15 7.15
C GLY A 87 -8.01 -12.32 5.69
N ALA A 88 -8.92 -13.31 5.42
CA ALA A 88 -9.33 -14.40 6.30
C ALA A 88 -8.12 -15.30 6.63
N PHE A 89 -8.22 -16.00 7.77
CA PHE A 89 -7.14 -16.88 8.23
C PHE A 89 -7.42 -18.36 7.93
N ASP A 90 -8.55 -18.65 7.31
CA ASP A 90 -8.97 -19.98 6.85
C ASP A 90 -10.00 -19.87 5.71
N GLU A 91 -10.51 -21.02 5.24
CA GLU A 91 -11.47 -21.11 4.12
C GLU A 91 -12.95 -20.96 4.55
N ARG A 92 -13.23 -20.62 5.81
CA ARG A 92 -14.61 -20.33 6.26
C ARG A 92 -15.14 -19.10 5.57
N SER A 93 -16.45 -19.12 5.27
CA SER A 93 -17.09 -18.02 4.59
C SER A 93 -16.97 -16.71 5.39
N VAL A 94 -16.43 -15.69 4.74
CA VAL A 94 -16.41 -14.30 5.22
C VAL A 94 -16.82 -13.38 4.08
N ASP A 95 -17.38 -12.24 4.44
CA ASP A 95 -17.83 -11.25 3.48
C ASP A 95 -16.64 -10.39 3.02
N TYR A 96 -16.40 -10.37 1.70
CA TYR A 96 -15.30 -9.60 1.12
C TYR A 96 -15.34 -8.09 1.44
N PRO A 97 -16.53 -7.43 1.59
CA PRO A 97 -16.55 -5.99 1.91
C PRO A 97 -15.90 -5.68 3.27
N ASP A 98 -16.07 -6.55 4.27
CA ASP A 98 -15.48 -6.36 5.59
C ASP A 98 -13.96 -6.44 5.55
N ILE A 99 -13.42 -7.34 4.73
CA ILE A 99 -11.98 -7.44 4.50
C ILE A 99 -11.46 -6.23 3.72
N ALA A 100 -12.19 -5.84 2.67
CA ALA A 100 -11.84 -4.67 1.86
C ALA A 100 -11.81 -3.39 2.70
N GLU A 101 -12.75 -3.20 3.61
CA GLU A 101 -12.77 -2.09 4.55
C GLU A 101 -11.53 -2.11 5.45
N LYS A 102 -11.23 -3.23 6.11
CA LYS A 102 -10.09 -3.34 7.05
C LYS A 102 -8.76 -3.05 6.36
N VAL A 103 -8.50 -3.65 5.19
CA VAL A 103 -7.29 -3.38 4.40
C VAL A 103 -7.22 -1.91 4.01
N SER A 104 -8.32 -1.34 3.53
CA SER A 104 -8.41 0.06 3.13
C SER A 104 -8.16 1.02 4.30
N LEU A 105 -8.69 0.72 5.48
CA LEU A 105 -8.45 1.52 6.69
C LEU A 105 -6.99 1.46 7.14
N ALA A 106 -6.31 0.30 7.03
CA ALA A 106 -4.89 0.18 7.31
C ALA A 106 -4.05 1.09 6.38
N VAL A 107 -4.41 1.14 5.08
CA VAL A 107 -3.75 2.02 4.10
C VAL A 107 -4.07 3.48 4.38
N LYS A 108 -5.36 3.82 4.58
CA LYS A 108 -5.80 5.19 4.86
C LYS A 108 -5.17 5.76 6.13
N GLY A 109 -5.07 4.94 7.17
CA GLY A 109 -4.47 5.31 8.46
C GLY A 109 -2.95 5.36 8.47
N GLY A 110 -2.28 4.98 7.36
CA GLY A 110 -0.82 4.97 7.26
C GLY A 110 -0.14 3.80 7.97
N ALA A 111 -0.89 2.82 8.49
CA ALA A 111 -0.32 1.59 9.05
C ALA A 111 0.30 0.71 7.96
N ALA A 112 -0.20 0.82 6.73
CA ALA A 112 0.37 0.22 5.54
C ALA A 112 0.45 1.26 4.41
N PHE A 113 1.52 1.20 3.61
CA PHE A 113 1.64 2.11 2.47
C PHE A 113 0.82 1.66 1.26
N ALA A 114 0.47 0.38 1.22
CA ALA A 114 -0.32 -0.23 0.15
C ALA A 114 -1.16 -1.40 0.67
N GLY A 115 -2.27 -1.68 0.01
CA GLY A 115 -3.14 -2.81 0.28
C GLY A 115 -3.19 -3.81 -0.88
N VAL A 116 -3.38 -5.08 -0.56
CA VAL A 116 -3.70 -6.15 -1.50
C VAL A 116 -4.93 -6.88 -1.00
N ILE A 117 -5.94 -7.02 -1.86
CA ILE A 117 -7.16 -7.73 -1.51
C ILE A 117 -7.42 -8.82 -2.56
N VAL A 118 -7.70 -10.02 -2.12
CA VAL A 118 -7.99 -11.15 -2.99
C VAL A 118 -9.36 -11.71 -2.67
N ASP A 119 -10.33 -11.57 -3.57
CA ASP A 119 -11.61 -12.28 -3.48
C ASP A 119 -11.78 -13.24 -4.67
N GLY A 120 -12.94 -13.82 -4.83
CA GLY A 120 -13.18 -14.74 -5.95
C GLY A 120 -12.88 -14.13 -7.32
N ALA A 121 -13.28 -12.88 -7.55
CA ALA A 121 -13.14 -12.16 -8.82
C ALA A 121 -12.32 -10.87 -8.73
N GLY A 122 -12.11 -10.32 -7.54
CA GLY A 122 -11.46 -9.02 -7.31
C GLY A 122 -12.38 -7.81 -7.53
N ILE A 123 -13.56 -8.02 -8.11
CA ILE A 123 -14.49 -6.96 -8.51
C ILE A 123 -15.14 -6.31 -7.30
N GLY A 124 -15.77 -7.12 -6.47
CA GLY A 124 -16.52 -6.63 -5.31
C GLY A 124 -15.61 -5.93 -4.30
N SER A 125 -14.43 -6.48 -4.06
CA SER A 125 -13.42 -5.87 -3.19
C SER A 125 -12.93 -4.52 -3.72
N ALA A 126 -12.77 -4.37 -5.05
CA ALA A 126 -12.44 -3.08 -5.66
C ALA A 126 -13.54 -2.04 -5.43
N MET A 127 -14.80 -2.45 -5.61
CA MET A 127 -15.97 -1.57 -5.38
C MET A 127 -16.04 -1.14 -3.92
N ALA A 128 -15.91 -2.07 -2.97
CA ALA A 128 -15.96 -1.80 -1.54
C ALA A 128 -14.81 -0.89 -1.09
N ALA A 129 -13.58 -1.22 -1.47
CA ALA A 129 -12.39 -0.43 -1.11
C ALA A 129 -12.49 1.02 -1.59
N ASN A 130 -13.00 1.25 -2.82
CA ASN A 130 -13.18 2.60 -3.37
C ASN A 130 -14.30 3.42 -2.70
N LYS A 131 -15.06 2.85 -1.73
CA LYS A 131 -15.97 3.63 -0.88
C LYS A 131 -15.26 4.33 0.26
N ILE A 132 -14.02 3.95 0.57
CA ILE A 132 -13.23 4.54 1.65
C ILE A 132 -12.47 5.74 1.11
N PRO A 133 -12.68 6.96 1.65
CA PRO A 133 -11.99 8.16 1.20
C PRO A 133 -10.46 8.01 1.28
N GLY A 134 -9.78 8.44 0.21
CA GLY A 134 -8.33 8.33 0.04
C GLY A 134 -7.86 7.01 -0.58
N ILE A 135 -8.77 6.06 -0.82
CA ILE A 135 -8.45 4.79 -1.46
C ILE A 135 -8.71 4.86 -2.97
N ARG A 136 -7.73 4.40 -3.71
CA ARG A 136 -7.80 4.19 -5.16
C ARG A 136 -7.46 2.73 -5.42
N ALA A 137 -8.48 1.88 -5.26
CA ALA A 137 -8.37 0.46 -5.50
C ALA A 137 -8.51 0.15 -6.98
N ALA A 138 -7.58 -0.65 -7.49
CA ALA A 138 -7.56 -1.08 -8.87
C ALA A 138 -7.64 -2.60 -8.97
N LEU A 139 -8.64 -3.09 -9.71
CA LEU A 139 -8.71 -4.47 -10.13
C LEU A 139 -7.76 -4.69 -11.29
N CYS A 140 -6.85 -5.65 -11.15
CA CYS A 140 -5.88 -5.98 -12.18
C CYS A 140 -5.88 -7.48 -12.49
N TYR A 141 -6.01 -7.81 -13.78
CA TYR A 141 -5.92 -9.18 -14.28
C TYR A 141 -4.66 -9.45 -15.10
N ASP A 142 -3.88 -8.42 -15.41
CA ASP A 142 -2.67 -8.50 -16.20
C ASP A 142 -1.65 -7.40 -15.82
N ARG A 143 -0.45 -7.52 -16.41
CA ARG A 143 0.63 -6.54 -16.19
C ARG A 143 0.28 -5.14 -16.70
N ALA A 144 -0.52 -5.03 -17.76
CA ALA A 144 -0.83 -3.74 -18.38
C ALA A 144 -1.74 -2.95 -17.45
N SER A 145 -2.80 -3.58 -16.91
CA SER A 145 -3.70 -2.96 -15.92
C SER A 145 -2.96 -2.64 -14.61
N ALA A 146 -2.08 -3.53 -14.15
CA ALA A 146 -1.26 -3.30 -12.96
C ALA A 146 -0.37 -2.06 -13.12
N ARG A 147 0.38 -1.97 -14.22
CA ARG A 147 1.24 -0.82 -14.53
C ARG A 147 0.41 0.46 -14.64
N ASN A 148 -0.65 0.44 -15.45
CA ASN A 148 -1.48 1.62 -15.70
C ASN A 148 -2.08 2.17 -14.40
N SER A 149 -2.59 1.30 -13.53
CA SER A 149 -3.20 1.70 -12.26
C SER A 149 -2.23 2.44 -11.33
N ARG A 150 -0.96 2.05 -11.33
CA ARG A 150 0.09 2.72 -10.57
C ARG A 150 0.56 3.99 -11.26
N GLU A 151 0.99 3.88 -12.51
CA GLU A 151 1.61 4.97 -13.26
C GLU A 151 0.65 6.15 -13.47
N HIS A 152 -0.61 5.86 -13.84
CA HIS A 152 -1.57 6.90 -14.21
C HIS A 152 -2.55 7.27 -13.10
N ASN A 153 -2.92 6.34 -12.23
CA ASN A 153 -3.97 6.54 -11.23
C ASN A 153 -3.44 6.56 -9.79
N HIS A 154 -2.14 6.32 -9.59
CA HIS A 154 -1.53 6.25 -8.26
C HIS A 154 -2.33 5.33 -7.32
N ALA A 155 -2.76 4.17 -7.82
CA ALA A 155 -3.52 3.21 -7.04
C ALA A 155 -2.73 2.81 -5.79
N ASN A 156 -3.39 2.78 -4.64
CA ASN A 156 -2.80 2.42 -3.36
C ASN A 156 -3.36 1.10 -2.80
N VAL A 157 -4.37 0.53 -3.47
CA VAL A 157 -4.90 -0.81 -3.18
C VAL A 157 -4.99 -1.59 -4.50
N LEU A 158 -4.42 -2.80 -4.51
CA LEU A 158 -4.55 -3.77 -5.59
C LEU A 158 -5.62 -4.78 -5.24
N THR A 159 -6.56 -5.07 -6.15
CA THR A 159 -7.49 -6.18 -5.98
C THR A 159 -7.29 -7.23 -7.06
N LEU A 160 -7.39 -8.51 -6.67
CA LEU A 160 -7.11 -9.66 -7.51
C LEU A 160 -8.23 -10.70 -7.41
N GLY A 161 -8.52 -11.37 -8.52
CA GLY A 161 -9.47 -12.47 -8.56
C GLY A 161 -8.78 -13.82 -8.33
N GLY A 162 -8.92 -14.39 -7.14
CA GLY A 162 -8.30 -15.67 -6.79
C GLY A 162 -8.83 -16.87 -7.58
N ARG A 163 -10.00 -16.75 -8.20
CA ARG A 163 -10.59 -17.76 -9.11
C ARG A 163 -10.45 -17.40 -10.58
N MET A 164 -9.97 -16.19 -10.87
CA MET A 164 -9.84 -15.67 -12.24
C MET A 164 -8.39 -15.76 -12.75
N LEU A 165 -7.43 -15.78 -11.84
CA LEU A 165 -6.01 -15.81 -12.13
C LEU A 165 -5.39 -17.13 -11.67
N THR A 166 -4.43 -17.61 -12.43
CA THR A 166 -3.48 -18.60 -11.91
C THR A 166 -2.54 -17.93 -10.90
N GLN A 167 -1.91 -18.70 -10.03
CA GLN A 167 -0.93 -18.16 -9.07
C GLN A 167 0.19 -17.39 -9.79
N SER A 168 0.75 -17.94 -10.88
CA SER A 168 1.81 -17.29 -11.65
C SER A 168 1.38 -15.93 -12.23
N GLN A 169 0.14 -15.83 -12.72
CA GLN A 169 -0.41 -14.56 -13.22
C GLN A 169 -0.57 -13.55 -12.08
N ALA A 170 -1.11 -13.98 -10.93
CA ALA A 170 -1.28 -13.10 -9.77
C ALA A 170 0.07 -12.60 -9.23
N GLU A 171 1.09 -13.45 -9.18
CA GLU A 171 2.45 -13.06 -8.80
C GLU A 171 3.05 -12.05 -9.80
N GLU A 172 2.84 -12.25 -11.09
CA GLU A 172 3.33 -11.34 -12.13
C GLU A 172 2.65 -9.97 -12.04
N VAL A 173 1.33 -9.94 -11.83
CA VAL A 173 0.55 -8.71 -11.60
C VAL A 173 1.06 -8.00 -10.35
N LEU A 174 1.21 -8.73 -9.23
CA LEU A 174 1.69 -8.20 -7.96
C LEU A 174 3.07 -7.54 -8.12
N ARG A 175 4.05 -8.28 -8.68
CA ARG A 175 5.41 -7.76 -8.90
C ARG A 175 5.41 -6.52 -9.80
N THR A 176 4.63 -6.54 -10.88
CA THR A 176 4.51 -5.40 -11.79
C THR A 176 3.92 -4.19 -11.06
N TRP A 177 2.88 -4.38 -10.26
CA TRP A 177 2.21 -3.32 -9.54
C TRP A 177 3.16 -2.63 -8.54
N PHE A 178 3.88 -3.40 -7.73
CA PHE A 178 4.82 -2.87 -6.76
C PHE A 178 6.09 -2.27 -7.37
N ALA A 179 6.53 -2.77 -8.53
CA ALA A 179 7.69 -2.25 -9.27
C ALA A 179 7.37 -0.96 -10.05
N THR A 180 6.10 -0.61 -10.25
CA THR A 180 5.71 0.55 -11.06
C THR A 180 5.63 1.81 -10.21
N PRO A 181 6.48 2.83 -10.47
CA PRO A 181 6.41 4.09 -9.78
C PRO A 181 5.20 4.92 -10.25
N TRP A 182 4.83 5.90 -9.46
CA TRP A 182 3.89 6.93 -9.84
C TRP A 182 4.44 7.82 -10.96
N GLY A 183 3.67 7.99 -12.04
CA GLY A 183 4.09 8.77 -13.21
C GLY A 183 4.03 10.29 -13.06
N GLY A 184 3.33 10.78 -12.03
CA GLY A 184 3.23 12.23 -11.74
C GLY A 184 2.66 13.09 -12.87
N GLY A 185 3.06 14.36 -12.89
CA GLY A 185 2.83 15.30 -13.98
C GLY A 185 1.35 15.47 -14.35
N ARG A 186 1.03 15.28 -15.64
CA ARG A 186 -0.34 15.46 -16.20
C ARG A 186 -1.41 14.58 -15.51
N HIS A 187 -1.01 13.51 -14.80
CA HIS A 187 -1.95 12.62 -14.16
C HIS A 187 -2.46 13.17 -12.83
N GLN A 188 -1.70 14.04 -12.15
CA GLN A 188 -2.06 14.59 -10.84
C GLN A 188 -3.43 15.28 -10.86
N GLY A 189 -3.67 16.18 -11.81
CA GLY A 189 -4.94 16.91 -11.89
C GLY A 189 -6.17 16.00 -12.11
N ARG A 190 -6.00 14.78 -12.63
CA ARG A 190 -7.10 13.81 -12.73
C ARG A 190 -7.34 13.10 -11.40
N ILE A 191 -6.27 12.79 -10.67
CA ILE A 191 -6.36 12.21 -9.32
C ILE A 191 -7.00 13.20 -8.36
N ASP A 192 -6.63 14.48 -8.43
CA ASP A 192 -7.24 15.54 -7.62
C ASP A 192 -8.75 15.61 -7.84
N LYS A 193 -9.20 15.44 -9.09
CA LYS A 193 -10.63 15.36 -9.41
C LYS A 193 -11.32 14.12 -8.82
N ILE A 194 -10.65 12.96 -8.83
CA ILE A 194 -11.16 11.74 -8.19
C ILE A 194 -11.31 11.99 -6.69
N THR A 195 -10.28 12.52 -6.05
CA THR A 195 -10.30 12.85 -4.61
C THR A 195 -11.39 13.88 -4.27
N ALA A 196 -11.60 14.88 -5.13
CA ALA A 196 -12.65 15.87 -4.92
C ALA A 196 -14.08 15.28 -4.93
N LEU A 197 -14.30 14.14 -5.59
CA LEU A 197 -15.60 13.46 -5.58
C LEU A 197 -15.96 12.91 -4.19
N GLU A 198 -14.96 12.58 -3.37
CA GLU A 198 -15.17 12.02 -2.02
C GLU A 198 -15.92 12.99 -1.10
N GLY A 199 -15.76 14.31 -1.30
CA GLY A 199 -16.46 15.34 -0.54
C GLY A 199 -17.74 15.84 -1.19
N LYS A 200 -17.85 15.71 -2.53
CA LYS A 200 -18.90 16.35 -3.32
C LYS A 200 -20.29 15.73 -3.14
N HIS A 201 -20.36 14.45 -2.80
CA HIS A 201 -21.60 13.68 -2.71
C HIS A 201 -21.82 13.10 -1.30
N LYS A 202 -21.19 13.70 -0.28
CA LYS A 202 -21.57 13.40 1.11
C LYS A 202 -22.89 14.10 1.40
N SER A 203 -23.96 13.32 1.41
CA SER A 203 -25.26 13.74 1.96
C SER A 203 -25.21 13.73 3.48
#